data_ddcfa64ab3ab294947f6bf01d0f2f385
#
_entry.id   ddcfa64ab3ab294947f6bf01d0f2f385
#
_cell.length_a   1.000
_cell.length_b   1.000
_cell.length_c   1.000
_cell.angle_alpha   90.00
_cell.angle_beta   90.00
_cell.angle_gamma   90.00
#
_symmetry.space_group_name_H-M   'P 1'
#
loop_
_entity.id
_entity.type
_entity.pdbx_description
1 polymer ?
#
loop_
_entity_poly.entity_id
_entity_poly.type
_entity_poly.pdbx_seq_one_letter_code
_entity_poly.pdbx_strand_id
1 'polypeptide(L)'
;MLIKNGYLFTTCTNDFEKLDIRIENTKITEVDFNISPKENEEVIDAAGKYITPGFIDAHSHICISEEGMGEVGDDCCDYSDAITPQLEVLDGLYPFDRAVERSVRYTVSAWLQSFIF
;
A
#
# COMPACT_ATOMS: atom_id res chain seq x y z
N MET A 1 17.61 8.22 -7.24
CA MET A 1 16.60 9.17 -6.73
C MET A 1 16.89 9.48 -5.27
N LEU A 2 16.86 10.76 -4.91
CA LEU A 2 17.08 11.22 -3.54
C LEU A 2 15.84 12.00 -3.06
N ILE A 3 15.26 11.60 -1.94
CA ILE A 3 14.15 12.29 -1.27
C ILE A 3 14.76 13.09 -0.12
N LYS A 4 14.51 14.41 -0.09
CA LYS A 4 15.10 15.33 0.89
C LYS A 4 14.06 16.00 1.78
N ASN A 5 14.53 16.42 2.96
CA ASN A 5 13.81 17.28 3.89
C ASN A 5 12.49 16.71 4.48
N GLY A 6 12.18 15.44 4.27
CA GLY A 6 10.98 14.80 4.79
C GLY A 6 11.08 14.39 6.25
N TYR A 7 9.94 14.14 6.89
CA TYR A 7 9.85 13.51 8.20
C TYR A 7 9.68 12.00 8.01
N LEU A 8 10.78 11.25 8.12
CA LEU A 8 10.80 9.79 7.98
C LEU A 8 10.41 9.11 9.29
N PHE A 9 9.45 8.19 9.23
CA PHE A 9 9.17 7.29 10.36
C PHE A 9 10.29 6.27 10.51
N THR A 10 10.94 6.27 11.67
CA THR A 10 12.03 5.34 11.99
C THR A 10 11.59 4.34 13.06
N THR A 11 11.85 3.06 12.81
CA THR A 11 11.53 1.99 13.76
C THR A 11 12.49 1.96 14.95
N CYS A 12 13.65 2.63 14.83
CA CYS A 12 14.65 2.70 15.91
C CYS A 12 14.16 3.56 17.06
N THR A 13 13.53 4.69 16.77
CA THR A 13 13.01 5.64 17.76
C THR A 13 11.50 5.53 17.93
N ASN A 14 10.83 4.84 17.01
CA ASN A 14 9.36 4.78 16.88
C ASN A 14 8.75 6.18 16.77
N ASP A 15 9.42 7.07 16.05
CA ASP A 15 9.03 8.46 15.85
C ASP A 15 9.43 8.94 14.46
N PHE A 16 9.03 10.17 14.11
CA PHE A 16 9.39 10.84 12.87
C PHE A 16 10.65 11.67 13.06
N GLU A 17 11.65 11.42 12.22
CA GLU A 17 12.89 12.17 12.18
C GLU A 17 13.07 12.85 10.83
N LYS A 18 13.66 14.05 10.83
CA LYS A 18 13.94 14.77 9.59
C LYS A 18 15.18 14.17 8.93
N LEU A 19 14.99 13.29 7.97
CA LEU A 19 16.02 12.53 7.28
C LEU A 19 15.84 12.59 5.76
N ASP A 20 16.92 12.40 5.05
CA ASP A 20 16.94 12.19 3.60
C ASP A 20 17.06 10.70 3.29
N ILE A 21 16.53 10.28 2.15
CA ILE A 21 16.52 8.88 1.71
C ILE A 21 17.03 8.79 0.27
N ARG A 22 18.06 7.98 0.03
CA ARG A 22 18.49 7.62 -1.33
C ARG A 22 17.96 6.26 -1.71
N ILE A 23 17.38 6.17 -2.91
CA ILE A 23 16.83 4.95 -3.50
C ILE A 23 17.57 4.66 -4.81
N GLU A 24 18.15 3.48 -4.91
CA GLU A 24 18.81 2.96 -6.11
C GLU A 24 18.27 1.57 -6.44
N ASN A 25 17.88 1.35 -7.69
CA ASN A 25 17.39 0.06 -8.17
C ASN A 25 16.32 -0.57 -7.25
N THR A 26 15.30 0.21 -6.86
CA THR A 26 14.19 -0.21 -5.99
C THR A 26 14.56 -0.52 -4.52
N LYS A 27 15.76 -0.17 -4.09
CA LYS A 27 16.21 -0.36 -2.72
C LYS A 27 16.61 0.96 -2.08
N ILE A 28 16.33 1.11 -0.80
CA ILE A 28 16.88 2.18 0.02
C ILE A 28 18.35 1.84 0.26
N THR A 29 19.26 2.72 -0.20
CA THR A 29 20.71 2.53 -0.09
C THR A 29 21.36 3.42 0.95
N GLU A 30 20.70 4.53 1.30
CA GLU A 30 21.23 5.48 2.28
C GLU A 30 20.08 6.18 2.99
N VAL A 31 20.18 6.34 4.29
CA VAL A 31 19.30 7.15 5.13
C VAL A 31 20.18 7.93 6.08
N ASP A 32 20.20 9.26 5.97
CA ASP A 32 21.03 10.10 6.80
C ASP A 32 20.52 11.55 6.79
N PHE A 33 21.14 12.39 7.62
CA PHE A 33 20.91 13.83 7.62
C PHE A 33 21.64 14.49 6.44
N ASN A 34 20.92 15.29 5.66
CA ASN A 34 21.49 16.19 4.64
C ASN A 34 22.40 15.49 3.61
N ILE A 35 21.87 14.44 2.98
CA ILE A 35 22.56 13.71 1.90
C ILE A 35 22.78 14.64 0.70
N SER A 36 24.02 14.70 0.18
CA SER A 36 24.33 15.49 -1.01
C SER A 36 23.87 14.76 -2.29
N PRO A 37 23.16 15.44 -3.21
CA PRO A 37 22.78 14.85 -4.49
C PRO A 37 24.00 14.42 -5.31
N LYS A 38 23.88 13.30 -6.02
CA LYS A 38 24.87 12.88 -7.04
C LYS A 38 24.62 13.63 -8.36
N GLU A 39 25.60 13.59 -9.24
CA GLU A 39 25.48 14.16 -10.58
C GLU A 39 24.31 13.48 -11.34
N ASN A 40 23.40 14.27 -11.89
CA ASN A 40 22.18 13.84 -12.59
C ASN A 40 21.20 13.00 -11.74
N GLU A 41 21.30 13.04 -10.42
CA GLU A 41 20.35 12.35 -9.55
C GLU A 41 19.03 13.13 -9.47
N GLU A 42 17.92 12.42 -9.69
CA GLU A 42 16.58 12.96 -9.46
C GLU A 42 16.40 13.27 -7.98
N VAL A 43 16.01 14.51 -7.65
CA VAL A 43 15.79 14.96 -6.27
C VAL A 43 14.34 15.35 -6.07
N ILE A 44 13.70 14.75 -5.06
CA ILE A 44 12.34 15.07 -4.62
C ILE A 44 12.43 15.84 -3.32
N ASP A 45 11.93 17.07 -3.28
CA ASP A 45 11.79 17.82 -2.04
C ASP A 45 10.51 17.42 -1.31
N ALA A 46 10.67 16.80 -0.15
CA ALA A 46 9.59 16.36 0.74
C ALA A 46 9.43 17.29 1.96
N ALA A 47 9.83 18.55 1.86
CA ALA A 47 9.67 19.49 2.95
C ALA A 47 8.23 19.57 3.47
N GLY A 48 8.04 19.38 4.78
CA GLY A 48 6.71 19.35 5.42
C GLY A 48 5.88 18.11 5.18
N LYS A 49 6.44 17.08 4.51
CA LYS A 49 5.75 15.80 4.27
C LYS A 49 6.27 14.71 5.21
N TYR A 50 5.39 13.78 5.53
CA TYR A 50 5.72 12.58 6.27
C TYR A 50 6.00 11.43 5.31
N ILE A 51 7.04 10.66 5.60
CA ILE A 51 7.48 9.51 4.81
C ILE A 51 7.33 8.27 5.68
N THR A 52 6.54 7.32 5.24
CA THR A 52 6.32 6.04 5.92
C THR A 52 6.56 4.89 4.96
N PRO A 53 6.83 3.67 5.45
CA PRO A 53 6.62 2.47 4.65
C PRO A 53 5.19 2.43 4.10
N GLY A 54 4.97 1.75 2.99
CA GLY A 54 3.62 1.52 2.49
C GLY A 54 2.80 0.75 3.51
N PHE A 55 1.52 1.07 3.62
CA PHE A 55 0.62 0.41 4.57
C PHE A 55 0.27 -1.00 4.12
N ILE A 56 0.09 -1.88 5.09
CA ILE A 56 -0.43 -3.23 4.90
C ILE A 56 -1.81 -3.27 5.54
N ASP A 57 -2.83 -3.46 4.71
CA ASP A 57 -4.19 -3.63 5.18
C ASP A 57 -4.43 -5.12 5.48
N ALA A 58 -4.67 -5.43 6.74
CA ALA A 58 -4.86 -6.80 7.20
C ALA A 58 -6.30 -7.32 7.02
N HIS A 59 -7.23 -6.47 6.62
CA HIS A 59 -8.62 -6.82 6.36
C HIS A 59 -9.17 -5.98 5.20
N SER A 60 -9.38 -6.60 4.06
CA SER A 60 -9.86 -5.93 2.85
C SER A 60 -10.86 -6.77 2.09
N HIS A 61 -11.80 -6.12 1.41
CA HIS A 61 -12.73 -6.69 0.46
C HIS A 61 -12.48 -6.18 -0.97
N ILE A 62 -11.34 -5.55 -1.21
CA ILE A 62 -10.93 -5.10 -2.55
C ILE A 62 -10.87 -6.30 -3.49
N CYS A 63 -11.41 -6.15 -4.68
CA CYS A 63 -11.56 -7.19 -5.69
C CYS A 63 -12.65 -8.26 -5.41
N ILE A 64 -13.31 -8.21 -4.26
CA ILE A 64 -14.43 -9.13 -3.94
C ILE A 64 -15.74 -8.36 -3.84
N SER A 65 -15.69 -7.11 -3.37
CA SER A 65 -16.80 -6.17 -3.44
C SER A 65 -16.40 -5.06 -4.40
N GLU A 66 -16.76 -5.24 -5.69
CA GLU A 66 -16.31 -4.35 -6.77
C GLU A 66 -16.84 -2.93 -6.60
N GLU A 67 -15.93 -1.95 -6.67
CA GLU A 67 -16.29 -0.56 -6.48
C GLU A 67 -17.29 -0.06 -7.54
N GLY A 68 -18.47 0.36 -7.06
CA GLY A 68 -19.51 0.97 -7.88
C GLY A 68 -20.45 0.00 -8.58
N MET A 69 -20.30 -1.31 -8.38
CA MET A 69 -21.15 -2.33 -8.99
C MET A 69 -22.39 -2.71 -8.14
N GLY A 70 -22.40 -2.33 -6.85
CA GLY A 70 -23.49 -2.72 -5.94
C GLY A 70 -23.57 -4.24 -5.76
N GLU A 71 -24.78 -4.76 -5.57
CA GLU A 71 -25.01 -6.20 -5.29
C GLU A 71 -24.47 -7.15 -6.38
N VAL A 72 -24.36 -6.70 -7.62
CA VAL A 72 -23.86 -7.52 -8.73
C VAL A 72 -22.35 -7.79 -8.62
N GLY A 73 -21.63 -6.89 -7.98
CA GLY A 73 -20.18 -7.00 -7.78
C GLY A 73 -19.82 -7.35 -6.34
N ASP A 74 -20.74 -7.87 -5.53
CA ASP A 74 -20.49 -8.23 -4.14
C ASP A 74 -20.44 -9.75 -3.97
N ASP A 75 -19.23 -10.29 -4.04
CA ASP A 75 -18.91 -11.71 -3.85
C ASP A 75 -18.34 -12.00 -2.44
N CYS A 76 -18.62 -11.12 -1.48
CA CYS A 76 -18.13 -11.29 -0.11
C CYS A 76 -18.72 -12.49 0.63
N CYS A 77 -19.92 -12.91 0.26
CA CYS A 77 -20.64 -13.99 0.90
C CYS A 77 -21.30 -14.92 -0.14
N ASP A 78 -21.19 -16.22 0.07
CA ASP A 78 -22.01 -17.18 -0.67
C ASP A 78 -23.34 -17.41 0.04
N TYR A 79 -24.43 -17.26 -0.71
CA TYR A 79 -25.81 -17.46 -0.23
C TYR A 79 -26.45 -18.74 -0.78
N SER A 80 -25.69 -19.55 -1.51
CA SER A 80 -26.21 -20.76 -2.17
C SER A 80 -26.46 -21.90 -1.19
N ASP A 81 -25.63 -22.04 -0.16
CA ASP A 81 -25.74 -23.08 0.86
C ASP A 81 -25.30 -22.54 2.24
N ALA A 82 -25.69 -23.22 3.30
CA ALA A 82 -25.37 -22.84 4.68
C ALA A 82 -23.87 -23.05 5.03
N ILE A 83 -23.20 -23.98 4.35
CA ILE A 83 -21.78 -24.28 4.53
C ILE A 83 -21.18 -24.59 3.17
N THR A 84 -20.19 -23.81 2.74
CA THR A 84 -19.54 -23.92 1.43
C THR A 84 -18.01 -24.01 1.54
N PRO A 85 -17.46 -25.03 2.23
CA PRO A 85 -16.04 -25.12 2.53
C PRO A 85 -15.15 -25.36 1.30
N GLN A 86 -15.75 -25.64 0.15
CA GLN A 86 -15.07 -25.84 -1.14
C GLN A 86 -14.75 -24.53 -1.86
N LEU A 87 -15.34 -23.42 -1.46
CA LEU A 87 -15.10 -22.13 -2.12
C LEU A 87 -13.79 -21.50 -1.62
N GLU A 88 -13.08 -20.89 -2.54
CA GLU A 88 -11.87 -20.13 -2.28
C GLU A 88 -12.08 -18.66 -2.63
N VAL A 89 -11.38 -17.76 -1.96
CA VAL A 89 -11.37 -16.33 -2.27
C VAL A 89 -11.13 -16.05 -3.75
N LEU A 90 -10.27 -16.86 -4.37
CA LEU A 90 -9.93 -16.70 -5.78
C LEU A 90 -11.12 -16.89 -6.73
N ASP A 91 -12.16 -17.60 -6.31
CA ASP A 91 -13.33 -17.87 -7.14
C ASP A 91 -14.17 -16.60 -7.39
N GLY A 92 -14.21 -15.68 -6.42
CA GLY A 92 -14.92 -14.39 -6.53
C GLY A 92 -14.02 -13.20 -6.82
N LEU A 93 -12.70 -13.39 -7.02
CA LEU A 93 -11.77 -12.28 -7.14
C LEU A 93 -11.79 -11.64 -8.53
N TYR A 94 -12.12 -10.34 -8.59
CA TYR A 94 -12.06 -9.53 -9.79
C TYR A 94 -10.83 -8.59 -9.78
N PRO A 95 -9.74 -8.94 -10.48
CA PRO A 95 -8.46 -8.23 -10.36
C PRO A 95 -8.44 -6.84 -11.04
N PHE A 96 -9.48 -6.50 -11.82
CA PHE A 96 -9.61 -5.21 -12.49
C PHE A 96 -10.47 -4.21 -11.71
N ASP A 97 -10.75 -4.48 -10.45
CA ASP A 97 -11.49 -3.56 -9.59
C ASP A 97 -10.75 -2.22 -9.49
N ARG A 98 -11.49 -1.13 -9.66
CA ARG A 98 -10.98 0.25 -9.59
C ARG A 98 -10.42 0.59 -8.21
N ALA A 99 -10.87 -0.09 -7.17
CA ALA A 99 -10.36 0.06 -5.82
C ALA A 99 -8.87 -0.29 -5.70
N VAL A 100 -8.33 -1.18 -6.56
CA VAL A 100 -6.90 -1.52 -6.61
C VAL A 100 -6.06 -0.29 -6.93
N GLU A 101 -6.36 0.42 -8.02
CA GLU A 101 -5.63 1.63 -8.41
C GLU A 101 -5.72 2.72 -7.34
N ARG A 102 -6.90 2.88 -6.75
CA ARG A 102 -7.11 3.86 -5.67
C ARG A 102 -6.30 3.52 -4.43
N SER A 103 -6.27 2.25 -4.02
CA SER A 103 -5.50 1.80 -2.85
C SER A 103 -4.01 2.09 -3.01
N VAL A 104 -3.45 1.81 -4.19
CA VAL A 104 -2.05 2.11 -4.50
C VAL A 104 -1.78 3.63 -4.45
N ARG A 105 -2.69 4.45 -4.94
CA ARG A 105 -2.58 5.92 -4.86
C ARG A 105 -2.57 6.44 -3.42
N TYR A 106 -3.24 5.76 -2.51
CA TYR A 106 -3.33 6.14 -1.10
C TYR A 106 -2.36 5.36 -0.20
N THR A 107 -1.25 4.87 -0.78
CA THR A 107 -0.12 4.26 -0.06
C THR A 107 -0.37 2.88 0.55
N VAL A 108 -1.41 2.17 0.18
CA VAL A 108 -1.58 0.77 0.56
C VAL A 108 -0.70 -0.09 -0.35
N SER A 109 0.33 -0.74 0.22
CA SER A 109 1.29 -1.57 -0.52
C SER A 109 0.88 -3.03 -0.59
N ALA A 110 0.08 -3.47 0.37
CA ALA A 110 -0.44 -4.84 0.43
C ALA A 110 -1.73 -4.88 1.24
N TRP A 111 -2.61 -5.83 0.92
CA TRP A 111 -3.81 -6.13 1.69
C TRP A 111 -4.01 -7.64 1.77
N LEU A 112 -4.59 -8.08 2.89
CA LEU A 112 -5.04 -9.45 3.05
C LEU A 112 -6.53 -9.51 2.75
N GLN A 113 -6.89 -10.39 1.86
CA GLN A 113 -8.28 -10.68 1.60
C GLN A 113 -8.86 -11.49 2.75
N SER A 114 -9.94 -11.03 3.35
CA SER A 114 -10.61 -11.73 4.44
C SER A 114 -12.03 -12.09 4.05
N PHE A 115 -12.45 -13.28 4.42
CA PHE A 115 -13.84 -13.69 4.39
C PHE A 115 -14.50 -13.46 5.74
N ILE A 116 -15.75 -13.05 5.70
CA ILE A 116 -16.66 -13.17 6.84
C ILE A 116 -17.46 -14.43 6.58
N PHE A 117 -17.24 -15.46 7.40
CA PHE A 117 -18.09 -16.65 7.45
C PHE A 117 -19.30 -16.37 8.32
#